data_3fb19172d5d1694345f6b0e07abee595
#
_entry.id   3fb19172d5d1694345f6b0e07abee595
#
_cell.length_a   1.000
_cell.length_b   1.000
_cell.length_c   1.000
_cell.angle_alpha   90.00
_cell.angle_beta   90.00
_cell.angle_gamma   90.00
#
_symmetry.space_group_name_H-M   'P 1'
#
loop_
_entity.id
_entity.type
_entity.pdbx_description
1 polymer ?
#
loop_
_entity_poly.entity_id
_entity_poly.type
_entity_poly.pdbx_seq_one_letter_code
_entity_poly.pdbx_strand_id
1 'polypeptide(L)'
;MNRYKLFCLIPLFVTSSYLYSFDRVSGVDFVSRSEVIAQNGMVATSHPLATQIGLDILKNGGNAVDAAIAANIALGLMEPTGNGIGGDLFVIVWDEKSQKLYGLNASGPAPEAITIDYFVDNNLSKIPSFGPLPVTVPGAVDGWIKLHERFGLTDFKDLFIPTINYARNGFPITETIAFYLNSSSKRFSSYPNFKEIWMPDNKILAKGDVFKNPSLASTLEEISKSKRKSFYEGSIAKLMADFVKEQGGFLSTEDLSN
;
A
#
# COMPACT_ATOMS: atom_id res chain seq x y z
N MET A 1 -30.33 58.79 -52.11
CA MET A 1 -28.90 58.88 -51.73
C MET A 1 -28.65 58.02 -50.52
N ASN A 2 -28.44 56.72 -50.74
CA ASN A 2 -28.31 55.74 -49.66
C ASN A 2 -26.84 55.46 -49.37
N ARG A 3 -26.39 55.79 -48.15
CA ARG A 3 -25.03 55.50 -47.66
C ARG A 3 -25.08 54.12 -46.96
N TYR A 4 -24.58 53.08 -47.56
CA TYR A 4 -24.29 51.78 -46.92
C TYR A 4 -23.05 51.93 -46.08
N LYS A 5 -23.19 51.79 -44.74
CA LYS A 5 -22.09 51.64 -43.81
C LYS A 5 -21.62 50.17 -43.85
N LEU A 6 -20.45 49.99 -44.44
CA LEU A 6 -19.76 48.71 -44.44
C LEU A 6 -19.18 48.45 -43.03
N PHE A 7 -19.80 47.54 -42.30
CA PHE A 7 -19.25 47.02 -41.03
C PHE A 7 -18.19 45.97 -41.35
N CYS A 8 -16.92 46.32 -41.24
CA CYS A 8 -15.83 45.33 -41.25
C CYS A 8 -15.88 44.53 -39.96
N LEU A 9 -16.39 43.29 -39.98
CA LEU A 9 -16.19 42.29 -38.94
C LEU A 9 -14.75 41.80 -39.03
N ILE A 10 -13.89 42.27 -38.11
CA ILE A 10 -12.56 41.70 -37.87
C ILE A 10 -12.79 40.40 -37.07
N PRO A 11 -12.46 39.22 -37.61
CA PRO A 11 -12.51 38.01 -36.82
C PRO A 11 -11.41 38.10 -35.75
N LEU A 12 -11.83 38.16 -34.48
CA LEU A 12 -10.93 38.07 -33.34
C LEU A 12 -10.42 36.60 -33.28
N PHE A 13 -9.29 36.34 -33.90
CA PHE A 13 -8.57 35.08 -33.70
C PHE A 13 -8.08 35.07 -32.23
N VAL A 14 -8.84 34.42 -31.36
CA VAL A 14 -8.35 34.02 -30.05
C VAL A 14 -7.33 32.92 -30.29
N THR A 15 -6.08 33.27 -30.46
CA THR A 15 -4.98 32.32 -30.34
C THR A 15 -4.92 31.86 -28.89
N SER A 16 -5.54 30.73 -28.60
CA SER A 16 -5.28 30.03 -27.34
C SER A 16 -3.81 29.63 -27.35
N SER A 17 -3.00 30.45 -26.69
CA SER A 17 -1.62 30.09 -26.38
C SER A 17 -1.66 28.88 -25.50
N TYR A 18 -1.42 27.70 -26.04
CA TYR A 18 -1.12 26.52 -25.24
C TYR A 18 0.17 26.84 -24.50
N LEU A 19 0.03 27.11 -23.21
CA LEU A 19 1.17 27.21 -22.30
C LEU A 19 1.74 25.81 -22.14
N TYR A 20 2.65 25.44 -23.01
CA TYR A 20 3.47 24.25 -22.81
C TYR A 20 4.38 24.50 -21.63
N SER A 21 4.20 23.68 -20.61
CA SER A 21 5.13 23.63 -19.47
C SER A 21 6.29 22.73 -19.86
N PHE A 22 7.52 23.26 -19.82
CA PHE A 22 8.75 22.52 -20.12
C PHE A 22 9.71 22.57 -18.93
N ASP A 23 10.54 21.55 -18.81
CA ASP A 23 11.59 21.50 -17.80
C ASP A 23 12.66 22.55 -18.12
N ARG A 24 13.01 23.39 -17.14
CA ARG A 24 13.96 24.49 -17.28
C ARG A 24 15.39 24.03 -17.53
N VAL A 25 15.75 22.84 -17.05
CA VAL A 25 17.12 22.31 -17.10
C VAL A 25 17.32 21.44 -18.34
N SER A 26 16.43 20.49 -18.57
CA SER A 26 16.56 19.53 -19.67
C SER A 26 15.87 19.97 -20.96
N GLY A 27 14.95 20.94 -20.90
CA GLY A 27 14.18 21.42 -22.04
C GLY A 27 13.11 20.45 -22.57
N VAL A 28 12.76 19.40 -21.81
CA VAL A 28 11.70 18.46 -22.20
C VAL A 28 10.31 19.06 -22.01
N ASP A 29 9.36 18.67 -22.85
CA ASP A 29 8.00 19.22 -22.91
C ASP A 29 7.08 18.73 -21.80
N PHE A 30 7.61 18.52 -20.58
CA PHE A 30 6.80 18.23 -19.39
C PHE A 30 7.41 18.88 -18.14
N VAL A 31 6.57 19.14 -17.15
CA VAL A 31 7.01 19.72 -15.88
C VAL A 31 7.74 18.67 -15.09
N SER A 32 9.00 18.93 -14.79
CA SER A 32 9.77 18.18 -13.80
C SER A 32 10.12 19.08 -12.62
N ARG A 33 10.56 18.49 -11.56
CA ARG A 33 11.18 19.18 -10.42
C ARG A 33 12.68 18.86 -10.39
N SER A 34 13.46 19.69 -9.69
CA SER A 34 14.85 19.37 -9.40
C SER A 34 14.92 18.04 -8.64
N GLU A 35 15.99 17.31 -8.85
CA GLU A 35 16.34 16.13 -8.05
C GLU A 35 16.42 16.49 -6.57
N VAL A 36 16.14 15.52 -5.71
CA VAL A 36 16.31 15.66 -4.27
C VAL A 36 17.71 15.18 -3.90
N ILE A 37 18.52 16.10 -3.36
CA ILE A 37 19.86 15.80 -2.88
C ILE A 37 19.82 15.86 -1.35
N ALA A 38 20.30 14.83 -0.67
CA ALA A 38 20.30 14.72 0.77
C ALA A 38 21.69 14.32 1.30
N GLN A 39 22.11 14.94 2.41
CA GLN A 39 23.40 14.66 3.05
C GLN A 39 23.35 13.49 4.02
N ASN A 40 22.22 13.30 4.71
CA ASN A 40 22.13 12.38 5.85
C ASN A 40 21.34 11.09 5.54
N GLY A 41 20.43 11.16 4.60
CA GLY A 41 19.58 10.03 4.22
C GLY A 41 18.40 10.45 3.39
N MET A 42 17.78 9.49 2.73
CA MET A 42 16.64 9.73 1.84
C MET A 42 15.63 8.59 1.98
N VAL A 43 14.36 8.93 1.87
CA VAL A 43 13.26 7.98 1.76
C VAL A 43 12.42 8.36 0.54
N ALA A 44 12.08 7.37 -0.29
CA ALA A 44 11.20 7.53 -1.43
C ALA A 44 10.10 6.45 -1.38
N THR A 45 8.85 6.87 -1.46
CA THR A 45 7.69 5.99 -1.53
C THR A 45 6.65 6.55 -2.49
N SER A 46 5.65 5.76 -2.82
CA SER A 46 4.49 6.18 -3.62
C SER A 46 3.51 7.12 -2.88
N HIS A 47 3.63 7.23 -1.52
CA HIS A 47 2.73 8.06 -0.72
C HIS A 47 3.50 9.07 0.16
N PRO A 48 3.21 10.39 0.08
CA PRO A 48 3.96 11.42 0.80
C PRO A 48 4.03 11.23 2.32
N LEU A 49 2.93 10.78 2.95
CA LEU A 49 2.90 10.55 4.41
C LEU A 49 3.76 9.34 4.80
N ALA A 50 3.82 8.29 3.97
CA ALA A 50 4.70 7.16 4.21
C ALA A 50 6.18 7.57 4.08
N THR A 51 6.52 8.42 3.10
CA THR A 51 7.86 9.03 2.99
C THR A 51 8.19 9.85 4.24
N GLN A 52 7.26 10.66 4.73
CA GLN A 52 7.46 11.46 5.94
C GLN A 52 7.72 10.58 7.16
N ILE A 53 6.95 9.51 7.35
CA ILE A 53 7.16 8.55 8.44
C ILE A 53 8.56 7.96 8.38
N GLY A 54 8.99 7.48 7.21
CA GLY A 54 10.36 6.95 7.05
C GLY A 54 11.45 7.97 7.36
N LEU A 55 11.27 9.23 6.93
CA LEU A 55 12.20 10.33 7.24
C LEU A 55 12.23 10.64 8.73
N ASP A 56 11.10 10.60 9.41
CA ASP A 56 11.03 10.86 10.85
C ASP A 56 11.71 9.73 11.64
N ILE A 57 11.60 8.48 11.21
CA ILE A 57 12.38 7.37 11.77
C ILE A 57 13.88 7.62 11.64
N LEU A 58 14.37 8.03 10.46
CA LEU A 58 15.78 8.36 10.26
C LEU A 58 16.24 9.53 11.16
N LYS A 59 15.46 10.60 11.26
CA LYS A 59 15.77 11.77 12.10
C LYS A 59 15.82 11.45 13.59
N ASN A 60 15.02 10.46 14.01
CA ASN A 60 14.94 10.02 15.41
C ASN A 60 15.96 8.92 15.75
N GLY A 61 16.93 8.66 14.88
CA GLY A 61 18.05 7.77 15.15
C GLY A 61 17.87 6.34 14.64
N GLY A 62 16.77 6.03 13.96
CA GLY A 62 16.61 4.77 13.25
C GLY A 62 17.49 4.69 12.00
N ASN A 63 17.72 3.49 11.52
CA ASN A 63 18.49 3.24 10.28
C ASN A 63 17.57 3.13 9.04
N ALA A 64 18.15 2.86 7.88
CA ALA A 64 17.42 2.73 6.63
C ALA A 64 16.43 1.56 6.64
N VAL A 65 16.73 0.48 7.36
CA VAL A 65 15.83 -0.69 7.50
C VAL A 65 14.64 -0.35 8.38
N ASP A 66 14.83 0.31 9.50
CA ASP A 66 13.75 0.81 10.36
C ASP A 66 12.82 1.74 9.58
N ALA A 67 13.40 2.69 8.84
CA ALA A 67 12.65 3.62 8.01
C ALA A 67 11.84 2.92 6.91
N ALA A 68 12.42 1.92 6.26
CA ALA A 68 11.76 1.13 5.22
C ALA A 68 10.58 0.32 5.77
N ILE A 69 10.77 -0.33 6.94
CA ILE A 69 9.69 -1.07 7.61
C ILE A 69 8.55 -0.14 7.99
N ALA A 70 8.83 0.98 8.67
CA ALA A 70 7.80 1.92 9.09
C ALA A 70 7.04 2.53 7.91
N ALA A 71 7.75 2.88 6.82
CA ALA A 71 7.13 3.37 5.59
C ALA A 71 6.26 2.29 4.91
N ASN A 72 6.70 1.03 4.89
CA ASN A 72 5.94 -0.07 4.30
C ASN A 72 4.67 -0.40 5.12
N ILE A 73 4.75 -0.38 6.45
CA ILE A 73 3.57 -0.48 7.33
C ILE A 73 2.57 0.64 7.01
N ALA A 74 3.05 1.87 6.83
CA ALA A 74 2.20 3.01 6.49
C ALA A 74 1.54 2.86 5.11
N LEU A 75 2.26 2.35 4.12
CA LEU A 75 1.71 2.07 2.80
C LEU A 75 0.58 1.04 2.86
N GLY A 76 0.64 0.06 3.75
CA GLY A 76 -0.45 -0.89 3.97
C GLY A 76 -1.79 -0.25 4.39
N LEU A 77 -1.74 0.91 5.03
CA LEU A 77 -2.92 1.73 5.34
C LEU A 77 -3.25 2.73 4.22
N MET A 78 -2.24 3.40 3.67
CA MET A 78 -2.39 4.59 2.82
C MET A 78 -2.49 4.28 1.34
N GLU A 79 -2.01 3.10 0.92
CA GLU A 79 -2.05 2.59 -0.45
C GLU A 79 -2.57 1.15 -0.50
N PRO A 80 -3.82 0.91 -0.05
CA PRO A 80 -4.37 -0.43 0.17
C PRO A 80 -4.56 -1.25 -1.10
N THR A 81 -4.48 -0.61 -2.26
CA THR A 81 -4.59 -1.29 -3.56
C THR A 81 -3.28 -1.94 -4.02
N GLY A 82 -2.16 -1.66 -3.35
CA GLY A 82 -0.84 -2.18 -3.69
C GLY A 82 -0.07 -2.76 -2.50
N ASN A 83 -0.53 -2.53 -1.26
CA ASN A 83 0.15 -2.94 -0.04
C ASN A 83 -0.84 -3.45 1.02
N GLY A 84 -0.34 -4.25 1.96
CA GLY A 84 -1.15 -4.69 3.10
C GLY A 84 -0.48 -5.79 3.91
N ILE A 85 -0.97 -5.99 5.14
CA ILE A 85 -0.50 -7.04 6.06
C ILE A 85 -0.82 -8.46 5.57
N GLY A 86 -1.72 -8.59 4.60
CA GLY A 86 -2.10 -9.86 3.99
C GLY A 86 -1.30 -10.19 2.71
N GLY A 87 -0.31 -9.40 2.36
CA GLY A 87 0.51 -9.57 1.15
C GLY A 87 1.90 -10.13 1.42
N ASP A 88 2.74 -9.98 0.40
CA ASP A 88 4.14 -10.43 0.38
C ASP A 88 5.10 -9.27 0.63
N LEU A 89 6.36 -9.59 0.89
CA LEU A 89 7.45 -8.62 1.01
C LEU A 89 8.71 -9.13 0.32
N PHE A 90 9.29 -8.29 -0.55
CA PHE A 90 10.59 -8.53 -1.17
C PHE A 90 11.52 -7.37 -0.81
N VAL A 91 12.71 -7.69 -0.36
CA VAL A 91 13.67 -6.69 0.12
C VAL A 91 15.06 -6.97 -0.41
N ILE A 92 15.76 -5.90 -0.79
CA ILE A 92 17.19 -5.89 -1.05
C ILE A 92 17.84 -4.89 -0.09
N VAL A 93 18.84 -5.34 0.66
CA VAL A 93 19.59 -4.52 1.63
C VAL A 93 21.06 -4.54 1.25
N TRP A 94 21.63 -3.36 1.00
CA TRP A 94 23.07 -3.17 1.02
C TRP A 94 23.52 -2.81 2.43
N ASP A 95 24.39 -3.62 3.01
CA ASP A 95 24.97 -3.35 4.32
C ASP A 95 26.41 -2.83 4.15
N GLU A 96 26.56 -1.53 4.34
CA GLU A 96 27.85 -0.84 4.18
C GLU A 96 28.92 -1.37 5.13
N LYS A 97 28.54 -1.77 6.35
CA LYS A 97 29.48 -2.28 7.34
C LYS A 97 30.14 -3.60 6.91
N SER A 98 29.36 -4.52 6.36
CA SER A 98 29.86 -5.82 5.88
C SER A 98 30.23 -5.81 4.40
N GLN A 99 29.92 -4.73 3.65
CA GLN A 99 30.10 -4.62 2.19
C GLN A 99 29.39 -5.77 1.45
N LYS A 100 28.17 -6.10 1.89
CA LYS A 100 27.39 -7.21 1.33
C LYS A 100 25.98 -6.80 0.98
N LEU A 101 25.50 -7.42 -0.10
CA LEU A 101 24.13 -7.36 -0.53
C LEU A 101 23.36 -8.56 0.06
N TYR A 102 22.18 -8.28 0.64
CA TYR A 102 21.26 -9.28 1.16
C TYR A 102 19.93 -9.17 0.47
N GLY A 103 19.33 -10.32 0.17
CA GLY A 103 17.95 -10.42 -0.32
C GLY A 103 17.06 -11.14 0.69
N LEU A 104 15.82 -10.68 0.81
CA LEU A 104 14.77 -11.37 1.54
C LEU A 104 13.58 -11.58 0.60
N ASN A 105 13.17 -12.83 0.45
CA ASN A 105 11.89 -13.20 -0.13
C ASN A 105 10.98 -13.63 1.03
N ALA A 106 9.96 -12.85 1.30
CA ALA A 106 8.91 -13.13 2.27
C ALA A 106 7.56 -13.21 1.52
N SER A 107 7.51 -14.04 0.50
CA SER A 107 6.26 -14.47 -0.12
C SER A 107 5.86 -15.81 0.50
N GLY A 108 4.62 -15.92 0.93
CA GLY A 108 4.13 -17.13 1.58
C GLY A 108 3.77 -18.23 0.57
N PRO A 109 3.78 -19.51 1.01
CA PRO A 109 3.35 -20.62 0.18
C PRO A 109 1.84 -20.61 -0.05
N ALA A 110 1.40 -21.39 -1.04
CA ALA A 110 -0.02 -21.73 -1.17
C ALA A 110 -0.45 -22.62 0.02
N PRO A 111 -1.73 -22.56 0.43
CA PRO A 111 -2.27 -23.49 1.42
C PRO A 111 -2.04 -24.96 1.02
N GLU A 112 -1.67 -25.80 1.96
CA GLU A 112 -1.36 -27.23 1.69
C GLU A 112 -2.55 -27.99 1.10
N ALA A 113 -3.76 -27.63 1.52
CA ALA A 113 -4.98 -28.30 1.09
C ALA A 113 -5.44 -27.94 -0.35
N ILE A 114 -4.85 -26.93 -1.01
CA ILE A 114 -5.21 -26.59 -2.39
C ILE A 114 -4.36 -27.41 -3.37
N THR A 115 -5.03 -28.20 -4.21
CA THR A 115 -4.37 -29.13 -5.14
C THR A 115 -4.75 -28.83 -6.59
N ILE A 116 -3.95 -29.31 -7.53
CA ILE A 116 -4.26 -29.23 -8.96
C ILE A 116 -5.59 -29.94 -9.27
N ASP A 117 -5.85 -31.08 -8.63
CA ASP A 117 -7.07 -31.86 -8.84
C ASP A 117 -8.32 -31.03 -8.52
N TYR A 118 -8.28 -30.20 -7.47
CA TYR A 118 -9.37 -29.27 -7.17
C TYR A 118 -9.72 -28.38 -8.36
N PHE A 119 -8.72 -27.83 -9.05
CA PHE A 119 -8.96 -26.96 -10.21
C PHE A 119 -9.50 -27.76 -11.41
N VAL A 120 -8.98 -28.96 -11.64
CA VAL A 120 -9.44 -29.86 -12.71
C VAL A 120 -10.90 -30.27 -12.49
N ASP A 121 -11.24 -30.74 -11.30
CA ASP A 121 -12.58 -31.22 -10.94
C ASP A 121 -13.63 -30.09 -11.01
N ASN A 122 -13.21 -28.84 -10.76
CA ASN A 122 -14.06 -27.66 -10.85
C ASN A 122 -14.00 -26.97 -12.23
N ASN A 123 -13.37 -27.59 -13.25
CA ASN A 123 -13.22 -27.04 -14.60
C ASN A 123 -12.54 -25.66 -14.64
N LEU A 124 -11.61 -25.42 -13.73
CA LEU A 124 -10.83 -24.18 -13.65
C LEU A 124 -9.50 -24.36 -14.38
N SER A 125 -9.34 -23.74 -15.54
CA SER A 125 -8.09 -23.80 -16.34
C SER A 125 -6.97 -22.90 -15.79
N LYS A 126 -7.26 -22.04 -14.82
CA LYS A 126 -6.32 -21.14 -14.16
C LYS A 126 -6.82 -20.78 -12.77
N ILE A 127 -5.92 -20.39 -11.88
CA ILE A 127 -6.26 -19.80 -10.59
C ILE A 127 -6.99 -18.47 -10.84
N PRO A 128 -8.18 -18.24 -10.28
CA PRO A 128 -8.87 -16.95 -10.37
C PRO A 128 -8.01 -15.82 -9.83
N SER A 129 -8.09 -14.64 -10.44
CA SER A 129 -7.30 -13.49 -9.99
C SER A 129 -7.82 -12.86 -8.68
N PHE A 130 -9.04 -13.20 -8.27
CA PHE A 130 -9.72 -12.62 -7.10
C PHE A 130 -10.52 -13.69 -6.36
N GLY A 131 -10.84 -13.41 -5.10
CA GLY A 131 -11.59 -14.32 -4.23
C GLY A 131 -10.66 -15.16 -3.36
N PRO A 132 -11.14 -16.24 -2.75
CA PRO A 132 -10.38 -16.98 -1.74
C PRO A 132 -9.34 -17.96 -2.30
N LEU A 133 -9.47 -18.39 -3.57
CA LEU A 133 -8.58 -19.42 -4.13
C LEU A 133 -7.13 -18.96 -4.39
N PRO A 134 -6.84 -17.68 -4.77
CA PRO A 134 -5.47 -17.22 -4.94
C PRO A 134 -4.80 -16.80 -3.62
N VAL A 135 -5.46 -16.94 -2.48
CA VAL A 135 -4.90 -16.53 -1.19
C VAL A 135 -3.74 -17.46 -0.81
N THR A 136 -2.59 -16.86 -0.54
CA THR A 136 -1.39 -17.51 0.01
C THR A 136 -1.23 -17.15 1.49
N VAL A 137 -0.31 -17.80 2.19
CA VAL A 137 0.09 -17.39 3.54
C VAL A 137 0.67 -15.97 3.46
N PRO A 138 0.16 -14.99 4.23
CA PRO A 138 0.71 -13.64 4.22
C PRO A 138 2.15 -13.61 4.70
N GLY A 139 3.08 -13.12 3.87
CA GLY A 139 4.50 -13.11 4.23
C GLY A 139 5.02 -11.77 4.75
N ALA A 140 4.31 -10.65 4.51
CA ALA A 140 4.81 -9.31 4.79
C ALA A 140 5.15 -9.09 6.27
N VAL A 141 4.31 -9.54 7.20
CA VAL A 141 4.50 -9.35 8.65
C VAL A 141 5.73 -10.12 9.14
N ASP A 142 5.91 -11.38 8.74
CA ASP A 142 7.10 -12.17 9.06
C ASP A 142 8.36 -11.54 8.43
N GLY A 143 8.23 -11.03 7.22
CA GLY A 143 9.29 -10.28 6.53
C GLY A 143 9.75 -9.06 7.31
N TRP A 144 8.84 -8.24 7.87
CA TRP A 144 9.22 -7.10 8.72
C TRP A 144 9.97 -7.55 9.97
N ILE A 145 9.49 -8.63 10.60
CA ILE A 145 10.10 -9.17 11.83
C ILE A 145 11.52 -9.65 11.53
N LYS A 146 11.71 -10.51 10.52
CA LYS A 146 13.03 -11.03 10.14
C LYS A 146 14.00 -9.95 9.69
N LEU A 147 13.51 -8.98 8.93
CA LEU A 147 14.30 -7.85 8.48
C LEU A 147 14.78 -7.00 9.66
N HIS A 148 13.88 -6.70 10.60
CA HIS A 148 14.18 -5.95 11.80
C HIS A 148 15.13 -6.72 12.75
N GLU A 149 14.90 -7.99 12.98
CA GLU A 149 15.76 -8.83 13.83
C GLU A 149 17.21 -8.87 13.35
N ARG A 150 17.41 -8.77 12.04
CA ARG A 150 18.76 -8.82 11.46
C ARG A 150 19.43 -7.46 11.36
N PHE A 151 18.68 -6.42 11.02
CA PHE A 151 19.24 -5.12 10.65
C PHE A 151 18.62 -3.94 11.38
N GLY A 152 17.53 -4.13 12.12
CA GLY A 152 16.86 -3.05 12.87
C GLY A 152 17.73 -2.48 13.98
N LEU A 153 17.52 -1.23 14.28
CA LEU A 153 18.24 -0.47 15.31
C LEU A 153 17.31 0.02 16.43
N THR A 154 16.12 0.49 16.07
CA THR A 154 15.13 1.02 17.01
C THR A 154 14.22 -0.09 17.54
N ASP A 155 13.42 0.21 18.57
CA ASP A 155 12.45 -0.77 19.06
C ASP A 155 11.38 -1.06 17.99
N PHE A 156 11.16 -2.32 17.68
CA PHE A 156 10.22 -2.76 16.64
C PHE A 156 8.82 -2.15 16.77
N LYS A 157 8.33 -2.05 18.01
CA LYS A 157 7.00 -1.47 18.28
C LYS A 157 6.88 -0.01 17.87
N ASP A 158 7.99 0.75 17.96
CA ASP A 158 7.97 2.19 17.68
C ASP A 158 7.77 2.47 16.17
N LEU A 159 8.13 1.51 15.31
CA LEU A 159 7.92 1.58 13.87
C LEU A 159 6.43 1.59 13.46
N PHE A 160 5.57 1.07 14.33
CA PHE A 160 4.12 0.99 14.10
C PHE A 160 3.35 2.22 14.58
N ILE A 161 3.88 2.95 15.57
CA ILE A 161 3.18 4.05 16.24
C ILE A 161 2.63 5.09 15.26
N PRO A 162 3.39 5.59 14.28
CA PRO A 162 2.86 6.60 13.36
C PRO A 162 1.66 6.09 12.56
N THR A 163 1.72 4.86 12.05
CA THR A 163 0.64 4.28 11.26
C THR A 163 -0.58 3.97 12.12
N ILE A 164 -0.42 3.46 13.33
CA ILE A 164 -1.51 3.25 14.29
C ILE A 164 -2.25 4.56 14.55
N ASN A 165 -1.52 5.66 14.74
CA ASN A 165 -2.10 6.98 14.95
C ASN A 165 -2.90 7.45 13.74
N TYR A 166 -2.38 7.31 12.51
CA TYR A 166 -3.11 7.64 11.29
C TYR A 166 -4.35 6.75 11.10
N ALA A 167 -4.25 5.46 11.39
CA ALA A 167 -5.37 4.55 11.29
C ALA A 167 -6.52 4.89 12.25
N ARG A 168 -6.21 5.36 13.46
CA ARG A 168 -7.19 5.81 14.46
C ARG A 168 -7.74 7.20 14.21
N ASN A 169 -6.87 8.16 13.94
CA ASN A 169 -7.22 9.58 13.88
C ASN A 169 -7.61 10.00 12.46
N GLY A 170 -7.17 9.26 11.46
CA GLY A 170 -7.43 9.49 10.04
C GLY A 170 -6.28 10.20 9.33
N PHE A 171 -6.30 10.06 8.00
CA PHE A 171 -5.42 10.75 7.08
C PHE A 171 -6.17 11.13 5.80
N PRO A 172 -5.76 12.20 5.09
CA PRO A 172 -6.45 12.63 3.88
C PRO A 172 -6.15 11.70 2.71
N ILE A 173 -7.20 11.28 2.00
CA ILE A 173 -7.08 10.49 0.78
C ILE A 173 -6.47 11.35 -0.34
N THR A 174 -5.41 10.84 -0.98
CA THR A 174 -4.80 11.49 -2.14
C THR A 174 -5.60 11.25 -3.42
N GLU A 175 -5.36 12.06 -4.45
CA GLU A 175 -6.05 11.93 -5.74
C GLU A 175 -5.84 10.56 -6.39
N THR A 176 -4.61 10.06 -6.37
CA THR A 176 -4.27 8.75 -6.93
C THR A 176 -4.99 7.62 -6.18
N ILE A 177 -5.03 7.69 -4.85
CA ILE A 177 -5.72 6.68 -4.03
C ILE A 177 -7.22 6.74 -4.24
N ALA A 178 -7.82 7.95 -4.31
CA ALA A 178 -9.24 8.10 -4.63
C ALA A 178 -9.60 7.47 -5.99
N PHE A 179 -8.75 7.66 -7.00
CA PHE A 179 -8.91 7.04 -8.32
C PHE A 179 -8.91 5.50 -8.23
N TYR A 180 -7.94 4.91 -7.53
CA TYR A 180 -7.86 3.46 -7.37
C TYR A 180 -8.99 2.89 -6.51
N LEU A 181 -9.39 3.55 -5.44
CA LEU A 181 -10.53 3.13 -4.61
C LEU A 181 -11.83 3.17 -5.40
N ASN A 182 -12.05 4.17 -6.25
CA ASN A 182 -13.22 4.23 -7.13
C ASN A 182 -13.24 3.05 -8.12
N SER A 183 -12.09 2.72 -8.72
CA SER A 183 -11.97 1.55 -9.60
C SER A 183 -12.20 0.24 -8.83
N SER A 184 -11.64 0.12 -7.65
CA SER A 184 -11.77 -1.06 -6.78
C SER A 184 -13.19 -1.25 -6.28
N SER A 185 -13.90 -0.17 -5.92
CA SER A 185 -15.28 -0.26 -5.43
C SER A 185 -16.24 -0.87 -6.45
N LYS A 186 -16.05 -0.58 -7.74
CA LYS A 186 -16.85 -1.16 -8.83
C LYS A 186 -16.70 -2.68 -8.91
N ARG A 187 -15.54 -3.20 -8.53
CA ARG A 187 -15.19 -4.63 -8.60
C ARG A 187 -15.50 -5.37 -7.31
N PHE A 188 -15.19 -4.76 -6.18
CA PHE A 188 -15.15 -5.45 -4.89
C PHE A 188 -16.30 -5.09 -3.94
N SER A 189 -17.21 -4.20 -4.30
CA SER A 189 -18.33 -3.80 -3.43
C SER A 189 -19.28 -4.94 -3.05
N SER A 190 -19.28 -6.06 -3.77
CA SER A 190 -20.04 -7.26 -3.43
C SER A 190 -19.27 -8.26 -2.55
N TYR A 191 -17.97 -8.04 -2.35
CA TYR A 191 -17.17 -8.90 -1.46
C TYR A 191 -17.43 -8.56 0.00
N PRO A 192 -17.41 -9.56 0.90
CA PRO A 192 -17.60 -9.33 2.33
C PRO A 192 -16.65 -8.28 2.90
N ASN A 193 -17.16 -7.46 3.81
CA ASN A 193 -16.41 -6.42 4.54
C ASN A 193 -15.85 -5.27 3.67
N PHE A 194 -15.94 -5.32 2.33
CA PHE A 194 -15.35 -4.27 1.50
C PHE A 194 -16.06 -2.92 1.72
N LYS A 195 -17.41 -2.92 1.73
CA LYS A 195 -18.17 -1.68 1.91
C LYS A 195 -17.99 -1.09 3.30
N GLU A 196 -18.00 -1.93 4.31
CA GLU A 196 -17.86 -1.53 5.71
C GLU A 196 -16.54 -0.80 5.97
N ILE A 197 -15.47 -1.22 5.29
CA ILE A 197 -14.13 -0.65 5.49
C ILE A 197 -13.89 0.51 4.50
N TRP A 198 -14.14 0.30 3.20
CA TRP A 198 -13.67 1.20 2.15
C TRP A 198 -14.76 2.14 1.59
N MET A 199 -16.00 1.98 2.03
CA MET A 199 -17.12 2.82 1.60
C MET A 199 -17.94 3.31 2.82
N PRO A 200 -17.33 4.08 3.74
CA PRO A 200 -18.05 4.60 4.90
C PRO A 200 -19.31 5.36 4.43
N ASP A 201 -20.42 5.17 5.12
CA ASP A 201 -21.73 5.72 4.77
C ASP A 201 -22.18 5.36 3.33
N ASN A 202 -21.74 4.21 2.80
CA ASN A 202 -21.97 3.77 1.41
C ASN A 202 -21.42 4.76 0.35
N LYS A 203 -20.43 5.57 0.70
CA LYS A 203 -19.79 6.51 -0.20
C LYS A 203 -18.38 6.06 -0.55
N ILE A 204 -18.02 6.24 -1.83
CA ILE A 204 -16.63 6.07 -2.27
C ILE A 204 -15.85 7.28 -1.78
N LEU A 205 -14.70 7.02 -1.16
CA LEU A 205 -13.81 8.05 -0.66
C LEU A 205 -13.25 8.91 -1.81
N ALA A 206 -13.38 10.22 -1.69
CA ALA A 206 -12.86 11.20 -2.63
C ALA A 206 -11.54 11.80 -2.14
N LYS A 207 -10.83 12.51 -3.04
CA LYS A 207 -9.65 13.29 -2.70
C LYS A 207 -9.96 14.29 -1.58
N GLY A 208 -9.17 14.25 -0.51
CA GLY A 208 -9.31 15.12 0.65
C GLY A 208 -10.20 14.58 1.77
N ASP A 209 -10.98 13.52 1.50
CA ASP A 209 -11.74 12.86 2.57
C ASP A 209 -10.79 12.26 3.60
N VAL A 210 -11.18 12.31 4.87
CA VAL A 210 -10.39 11.74 5.96
C VAL A 210 -10.81 10.30 6.19
N PHE A 211 -9.93 9.37 5.87
CA PHE A 211 -10.14 7.95 6.07
C PHE A 211 -9.57 7.46 7.40
N LYS A 212 -10.32 6.61 8.10
CA LYS A 212 -9.94 5.94 9.34
C LYS A 212 -10.13 4.44 9.21
N ASN A 213 -9.25 3.67 9.84
CA ASN A 213 -9.40 2.23 9.97
C ASN A 213 -9.01 1.77 11.38
N PRO A 214 -9.89 1.93 12.38
CA PRO A 214 -9.61 1.55 13.76
C PRO A 214 -9.33 0.05 13.93
N SER A 215 -9.93 -0.80 13.11
CA SER A 215 -9.68 -2.24 13.14
C SER A 215 -8.25 -2.57 12.73
N LEU A 216 -7.74 -1.96 11.66
CA LEU A 216 -6.34 -2.10 11.26
C LEU A 216 -5.41 -1.54 12.35
N ALA A 217 -5.76 -0.42 12.98
CA ALA A 217 -4.97 0.13 14.08
C ALA A 217 -4.81 -0.88 15.22
N SER A 218 -5.89 -1.55 15.62
CA SER A 218 -5.87 -2.58 16.66
C SER A 218 -5.03 -3.80 16.26
N THR A 219 -5.16 -4.24 15.01
CA THR A 219 -4.35 -5.33 14.47
C THR A 219 -2.85 -4.99 14.46
N LEU A 220 -2.49 -3.78 13.98
CA LEU A 220 -1.10 -3.31 13.98
C LEU A 220 -0.53 -3.16 15.40
N GLU A 221 -1.35 -2.70 16.35
CA GLU A 221 -0.96 -2.62 17.76
C GLU A 221 -0.67 -4.00 18.36
N GLU A 222 -1.48 -5.00 18.04
CA GLU A 222 -1.27 -6.38 18.46
C GLU A 222 0.00 -6.97 17.84
N ILE A 223 0.21 -6.79 16.53
CA ILE A 223 1.44 -7.23 15.85
C ILE A 223 2.68 -6.57 16.45
N SER A 224 2.62 -5.27 16.75
CA SER A 224 3.74 -4.52 17.34
C SER A 224 4.22 -5.08 18.67
N LYS A 225 3.30 -5.65 19.46
CA LYS A 225 3.56 -6.19 20.79
C LYS A 225 3.96 -7.66 20.77
N SER A 226 3.27 -8.45 19.95
CA SER A 226 3.37 -9.91 19.96
C SER A 226 4.17 -10.49 18.79
N LYS A 227 4.54 -9.62 17.81
CA LYS A 227 5.23 -10.01 16.60
C LYS A 227 4.48 -11.15 15.87
N ARG A 228 5.19 -12.24 15.56
CA ARG A 228 4.68 -13.41 14.87
C ARG A 228 3.50 -14.08 15.59
N LYS A 229 3.53 -14.11 16.92
CA LYS A 229 2.64 -14.95 17.74
C LYS A 229 1.15 -14.66 17.52
N SER A 230 0.71 -13.40 17.55
CA SER A 230 -0.72 -13.10 17.38
C SER A 230 -1.17 -13.28 15.93
N PHE A 231 -0.32 -12.92 14.97
CA PHE A 231 -0.68 -12.87 13.56
C PHE A 231 -0.71 -14.26 12.90
N TYR A 232 0.21 -15.15 13.25
CA TYR A 232 0.34 -16.47 12.63
C TYR A 232 -0.10 -17.64 13.50
N GLU A 233 -0.19 -17.46 14.83
CA GLU A 233 -0.47 -18.56 15.76
C GLU A 233 -1.65 -18.27 16.69
N GLY A 234 -2.09 -16.99 16.76
CA GLY A 234 -3.10 -16.53 17.73
C GLY A 234 -4.48 -16.29 17.13
N SER A 235 -5.19 -15.34 17.74
CA SER A 235 -6.57 -15.01 17.36
C SER A 235 -6.69 -14.44 15.95
N ILE A 236 -5.68 -13.67 15.48
CA ILE A 236 -5.69 -13.13 14.13
C ILE A 236 -5.56 -14.25 13.11
N ALA A 237 -4.67 -15.23 13.33
CA ALA A 237 -4.53 -16.41 12.47
C ALA A 237 -5.86 -17.15 12.31
N LYS A 238 -6.54 -17.41 13.47
CA LYS A 238 -7.83 -18.07 13.45
C LYS A 238 -8.87 -17.30 12.65
N LEU A 239 -8.98 -15.97 12.85
CA LEU A 239 -9.92 -15.12 12.12
C LEU A 239 -9.66 -15.14 10.61
N MET A 240 -8.38 -15.10 10.20
CA MET A 240 -8.02 -15.19 8.78
C MET A 240 -8.40 -16.54 8.17
N ALA A 241 -8.04 -17.63 8.83
CA ALA A 241 -8.35 -18.98 8.36
C ALA A 241 -9.87 -19.22 8.26
N ASP A 242 -10.61 -18.87 9.32
CA ASP A 242 -12.07 -19.00 9.34
C ASP A 242 -12.72 -18.19 8.21
N PHE A 243 -12.32 -16.93 8.03
CA PHE A 243 -12.85 -16.06 6.98
C PHE A 243 -12.58 -16.59 5.57
N VAL A 244 -11.35 -17.02 5.28
CA VAL A 244 -10.98 -17.58 3.98
C VAL A 244 -11.76 -18.88 3.71
N LYS A 245 -11.93 -19.72 4.72
CA LYS A 245 -12.69 -20.97 4.64
C LYS A 245 -14.18 -20.71 4.40
N GLU A 246 -14.79 -19.73 5.07
CA GLU A 246 -16.19 -19.33 4.86
C GLU A 246 -16.45 -18.84 3.44
N GLN A 247 -15.44 -18.27 2.78
CA GLN A 247 -15.50 -17.86 1.37
C GLN A 247 -15.19 -18.98 0.38
N GLY A 248 -14.92 -20.21 0.85
CA GLY A 248 -14.59 -21.37 0.01
C GLY A 248 -13.10 -21.48 -0.34
N GLY A 249 -12.22 -20.86 0.43
CA GLY A 249 -10.77 -21.01 0.29
C GLY A 249 -10.17 -22.06 1.21
N PHE A 250 -8.85 -22.18 1.21
CA PHE A 250 -8.13 -23.32 1.78
C PHE A 250 -7.17 -22.95 2.91
N LEU A 251 -6.96 -21.65 3.19
CA LEU A 251 -6.02 -21.21 4.22
C LEU A 251 -6.42 -21.76 5.59
N SER A 252 -5.49 -22.42 6.27
CA SER A 252 -5.65 -23.01 7.60
C SER A 252 -4.76 -22.31 8.63
N THR A 253 -5.01 -22.57 9.90
CA THR A 253 -4.13 -22.13 11.01
C THR A 253 -2.79 -22.82 10.98
N GLU A 254 -2.75 -24.07 10.48
CA GLU A 254 -1.52 -24.84 10.30
C GLU A 254 -0.64 -24.22 9.19
N ASP A 255 -1.24 -23.82 8.06
CA ASP A 255 -0.50 -23.09 7.00
C ASP A 255 0.12 -21.79 7.52
N LEU A 256 -0.61 -21.06 8.37
CA LEU A 256 -0.15 -19.80 8.95
C LEU A 256 0.99 -20.00 9.96
N SER A 257 0.97 -21.07 10.73
CA SER A 257 1.96 -21.31 11.81
C SER A 257 3.30 -21.84 11.30
N ASN A 258 3.31 -22.51 10.14
CA ASN A 258 4.50 -23.08 9.49
C ASN A 258 5.32 -22.02 8.75
#